data_d44144dbc8a5018a1a082cda48446628
#
_entry.id   d44144dbc8a5018a1a082cda48446628
#
_cell.length_a   1.000
_cell.length_b   1.000
_cell.length_c   1.000
_cell.angle_alpha   90.00
_cell.angle_beta   90.00
_cell.angle_gamma   90.00
#
_symmetry.space_group_name_H-M   'P 1'
#
loop_
_entity.id
_entity.type
_entity.pdbx_description
1 polymer ?
#
loop_
_entity_poly.entity_id
_entity_poly.type
_entity_poly.pdbx_seq_one_letter_code
_entity_poly.pdbx_strand_id
1 'polypeptide(L)' 'MVRNLYEVLGVSKNATTAEIKSQYRKLARKYHPDNYVDNPLSDLAGEKMKEINEAYEDRKSVV' A
#
# COMPACT_ATOMS: atom_id res chain seq x y z
N MET A 1 -6.24 -5.38 -15.22
CA MET A 1 -7.27 -4.55 -14.62
C MET A 1 -6.76 -3.85 -13.37
N VAL A 2 -6.87 -2.56 -13.32
CA VAL A 2 -6.33 -1.79 -12.21
C VAL A 2 -7.31 -1.77 -11.04
N ARG A 3 -6.85 -2.19 -9.88
CA ARG A 3 -7.64 -2.08 -8.67
C ARG A 3 -7.69 -0.62 -8.23
N ASN A 4 -8.79 -0.22 -7.64
CA ASN A 4 -8.82 1.12 -7.11
C ASN A 4 -8.00 1.18 -5.81
N LEU A 5 -7.58 2.38 -5.46
CA LEU A 5 -6.70 2.56 -4.30
C LEU A 5 -7.33 2.10 -2.98
N TYR A 6 -8.64 2.20 -2.88
CA TYR A 6 -9.34 1.78 -1.66
C TYR A 6 -9.23 0.28 -1.45
N GLU A 7 -9.34 -0.49 -2.52
CA GLU A 7 -9.17 -1.94 -2.44
C GLU A 7 -7.73 -2.32 -2.13
N VAL A 8 -6.79 -1.68 -2.79
CA VAL A 8 -5.37 -1.95 -2.58
C VAL A 8 -4.97 -1.68 -1.14
N LEU A 9 -5.43 -0.57 -0.58
CA LEU A 9 -5.11 -0.19 0.79
C LEU A 9 -6.01 -0.88 1.82
N GLY A 10 -7.09 -1.51 1.36
CA GLY A 10 -7.99 -2.20 2.27
C GLY A 10 -8.83 -1.28 3.12
N VAL A 11 -9.23 -0.14 2.57
CA VAL A 11 -10.05 0.84 3.27
C VAL A 11 -11.39 1.01 2.57
N SER A 12 -12.33 1.61 3.28
CA SER A 12 -13.64 1.92 2.73
C SER A 12 -13.54 3.05 1.70
N LYS A 13 -14.47 3.07 0.76
CA LYS A 13 -14.58 4.16 -0.21
C LYS A 13 -14.81 5.51 0.47
N ASN A 14 -15.38 5.47 1.67
CA ASN A 14 -15.67 6.67 2.44
C ASN A 14 -14.55 7.02 3.43
N ALA A 15 -13.41 6.31 3.34
CA ALA A 15 -12.31 6.55 4.24
C ALA A 15 -11.78 7.98 4.11
N THR A 16 -11.47 8.58 5.25
CA THR A 16 -10.90 9.92 5.27
C THR A 16 -9.43 9.87 4.85
N THR A 17 -8.88 11.04 4.53
CA THR A 17 -7.46 11.13 4.21
C THR A 17 -6.59 10.58 5.35
N ALA A 18 -6.98 10.87 6.59
CA ALA A 18 -6.25 10.38 7.75
C ALA A 18 -6.28 8.86 7.84
N GLU A 19 -7.44 8.25 7.56
CA GLU A 19 -7.58 6.80 7.56
C GLU A 19 -6.73 6.16 6.48
N ILE A 20 -6.75 6.72 5.30
CA ILE A 20 -5.98 6.22 4.17
C ILE A 20 -4.48 6.29 4.50
N LYS A 21 -4.04 7.39 5.04
CA LYS A 21 -2.64 7.57 5.42
C LYS A 21 -2.22 6.59 6.52
N SER A 22 -3.08 6.41 7.50
CA SER A 22 -2.84 5.47 8.59
C SER A 22 -2.71 4.04 8.06
N GLN A 23 -3.60 3.66 7.17
CA GLN A 23 -3.59 2.33 6.57
C GLN A 23 -2.35 2.13 5.70
N TYR A 24 -1.97 3.15 4.94
CA TYR A 24 -0.76 3.11 4.16
C TYR A 24 0.46 2.80 5.04
N ARG A 25 0.57 3.49 6.17
CA ARG A 25 1.68 3.28 7.10
C ARG A 25 1.70 1.86 7.66
N LYS A 26 0.53 1.33 8.01
CA LYS A 26 0.42 -0.04 8.50
C LYS A 26 0.89 -1.05 7.46
N LEU A 27 0.44 -0.88 6.22
CA LEU A 27 0.84 -1.76 5.14
C LEU A 27 2.31 -1.61 4.80
N ALA A 28 2.81 -0.38 4.84
CA ALA A 28 4.22 -0.14 4.59
C ALA A 28 5.10 -0.86 5.60
N ARG A 29 4.71 -0.86 6.86
CA ARG A 29 5.43 -1.61 7.90
C ARG A 29 5.34 -3.10 7.67
N LYS A 30 4.15 -3.58 7.30
CA LYS A 30 3.92 -5.00 7.10
C LYS A 30 4.76 -5.55 5.96
N TYR A 31 4.88 -4.79 4.88
CA TYR A 31 5.59 -5.23 3.68
C TYR A 31 6.94 -4.57 3.48
N HIS A 32 7.48 -3.95 4.53
CA HIS A 32 8.78 -3.31 4.44
C HIS A 32 9.86 -4.35 4.12
N PRO A 33 10.79 -4.03 3.19
CA PRO A 33 11.84 -4.97 2.81
C PRO A 33 12.63 -5.54 3.96
N ASP A 34 12.85 -4.75 5.01
CA ASP A 34 13.62 -5.20 6.17
C ASP A 34 12.95 -6.36 6.91
N ASN A 35 11.63 -6.50 6.77
CA ASN A 35 10.90 -7.60 7.40
C ASN A 35 11.04 -8.91 6.63
N TYR A 36 11.59 -8.85 5.44
CA TYR A 36 11.65 -10.00 4.54
C TYR A 36 13.06 -10.33 4.09
N VAL A 37 14.04 -9.86 4.85
CA VAL A 37 15.44 -10.20 4.58
C VAL A 37 15.60 -11.72 4.70
N ASP A 38 16.19 -12.34 3.69
CA ASP A 38 16.37 -13.78 3.62
C ASP A 38 15.05 -14.57 3.65
N ASN A 39 13.95 -13.93 3.35
CA ASN A 39 12.66 -14.56 3.32
C ASN A 39 12.27 -14.86 1.87
N PRO A 40 11.83 -16.10 1.55
CA PRO A 40 11.39 -16.43 0.19
C PRO A 40 10.22 -15.59 -0.31
N LEU A 41 9.51 -14.92 0.59
CA LEU A 41 8.39 -14.05 0.23
C LEU A 41 8.81 -12.60 -0.03
N SER A 42 10.11 -12.33 -0.05
CA SER A 42 10.60 -10.96 -0.25
C SER A 42 10.15 -10.36 -1.58
N ASP A 43 10.14 -11.16 -2.64
CA ASP A 43 9.69 -10.69 -3.95
C ASP A 43 8.22 -10.31 -3.92
N LEU A 44 7.40 -11.13 -3.28
CA LEU A 44 5.97 -10.88 -3.15
C LEU A 44 5.72 -9.62 -2.32
N ALA A 45 6.47 -9.46 -1.23
CA ALA A 45 6.37 -8.27 -0.41
C ALA A 45 6.74 -7.01 -1.19
N GLY A 46 7.76 -7.10 -2.02
CA GLY A 46 8.18 -6.00 -2.90
C GLY A 46 7.08 -5.59 -3.86
N GLU A 47 6.44 -6.58 -4.48
CA GLU A 47 5.33 -6.32 -5.40
C GLU A 47 4.15 -5.67 -4.68
N LYS A 48 3.83 -6.17 -3.48
CA LYS A 48 2.76 -5.58 -2.68
C LYS A 48 3.08 -4.14 -2.29
N MET A 49 4.30 -3.89 -1.88
CA MET A 49 4.72 -2.54 -1.51
C MET A 49 4.63 -1.58 -2.69
N LYS A 50 5.03 -2.05 -3.86
CA LYS A 50 4.93 -1.26 -5.09
C LYS A 50 3.48 -0.91 -5.40
N GLU A 51 2.59 -1.88 -5.32
CA GLU A 51 1.16 -1.67 -5.54
C GLU A 51 0.58 -0.67 -4.55
N ILE A 52 0.95 -0.81 -3.29
CA ILE A 52 0.50 0.11 -2.23
C ILE A 52 0.99 1.52 -2.48
N ASN A 53 2.26 1.67 -2.85
CA ASN A 53 2.84 2.97 -3.16
C ASN A 53 2.15 3.62 -4.35
N GLU A 54 1.91 2.87 -5.40
CA GLU A 54 1.23 3.38 -6.59
C GLU A 54 -0.18 3.86 -6.26
N ALA A 55 -0.90 3.09 -5.47
CA ALA A 55 -2.25 3.47 -5.06
C ALA A 55 -2.25 4.76 -4.25
N TYR A 56 -1.31 4.87 -3.33
CA TYR A 56 -1.22 6.06 -2.48
C TYR A 56 -0.78 7.29 -3.27
N GLU A 57 0.18 7.13 -4.16
CA GLU A 57 0.67 8.22 -5.00
C GLU A 57 -0.36 8.68 -6.00
N ASP A 58 -1.14 7.77 -6.54
CA ASP A 58 -2.22 8.11 -7.47
C ASP A 58 -3.20 9.08 -6.83
N ARG A 59 -3.55 8.82 -5.57
CA ARG A 59 -4.41 9.71 -4.81
C ARG A 59 -3.73 11.06 -4.56
N LYS A 60 -2.43 11.04 -4.32
CA LYS A 60 -1.65 12.24 -3.99
C LYS A 60 -1.36 13.10 -5.20
N SER A 61 -1.38 12.51 -6.38
CA SER A 61 -1.01 13.17 -7.62
C SER A 61 -2.12 14.01 -8.22
N VAL A 62 -3.15 14.30 -7.50
CA VAL A 62 -4.22 15.13 -8.02
C VAL A 62 -3.73 16.56 -8.15
N VAL A 63 -3.54 16.98 -9.34
CA VAL A 63 -3.13 18.35 -9.64
C VAL A 63 -4.32 19.11 -10.18
#